data_87f7c69fa7f4c62b237785bdb48cdd83
#
_entry.id   87f7c69fa7f4c62b237785bdb48cdd83
#
_cell.length_a   1.000
_cell.length_b   1.000
_cell.length_c   1.000
_cell.angle_alpha   90.00
_cell.angle_beta   90.00
_cell.angle_gamma   90.00
#
_symmetry.space_group_name_H-M   'P 1'
#
loop_
_entity.id
_entity.type
_entity.pdbx_description
1 polymer ?
#
loop_
_entity_poly.entity_id
_entity_poly.type
_entity_poly.pdbx_seq_one_letter_code
_entity_poly.pdbx_strand_id
1 'polypeptide(L)'
;WSLDLPICPFCSLEAQARATAHSAGDLVLSAIDAQIGQVYWAWFASDGTMLRPLTEPAVSKVADLTGPSGEAFDAMEVNNVVIAGDGAELITTEHSDKTFSRVEPEARPRPSLAALHLLDVPDDSLLTQAHLLEPRYVQQDIGWKKLSEQGKRH
;
A
#
# COMPACT_ATOMS: atom_id res chain seq x y z
N TRP A 1 19.49 20.84 10.63
CA TRP A 1 18.21 21.57 10.82
C TRP A 1 18.19 22.92 10.05
N SER A 2 19.18 23.20 9.21
CA SER A 2 19.42 24.58 8.77
C SER A 2 18.96 24.89 7.34
N LEU A 3 18.38 23.95 6.60
CA LEU A 3 18.07 24.21 5.19
C LEU A 3 16.60 24.52 4.91
N ASP A 4 15.72 24.32 5.89
CA ASP A 4 14.27 24.53 5.76
C ASP A 4 13.69 24.04 4.41
N LEU A 5 14.23 22.90 3.96
CA LEU A 5 13.81 22.30 2.68
C LEU A 5 12.43 21.67 2.84
N PRO A 6 11.57 21.84 1.85
CA PRO A 6 10.30 21.15 1.83
C PRO A 6 10.48 19.63 1.70
N ILE A 7 9.59 18.88 2.35
CA ILE A 7 9.55 17.42 2.33
C ILE A 7 8.32 16.98 1.57
N CYS A 8 8.47 15.95 0.74
CA CYS A 8 7.35 15.26 0.13
C CYS A 8 7.13 13.91 0.83
N PRO A 9 6.03 13.74 1.57
CA PRO A 9 5.66 12.45 2.10
C PRO A 9 5.15 11.52 0.99
N PHE A 10 5.40 10.24 1.12
CA PHE A 10 4.85 9.23 0.22
C PHE A 10 4.35 8.00 1.00
N CYS A 11 3.41 7.27 0.40
CA CYS A 11 2.87 6.06 0.98
C CYS A 11 3.80 4.87 0.71
N SER A 12 4.12 4.07 1.74
CA SER A 12 4.95 2.86 1.60
C SER A 12 4.33 1.83 0.65
N LEU A 13 2.99 1.66 0.69
CA LEU A 13 2.28 0.74 -0.20
C LEU A 13 2.37 1.21 -1.66
N GLU A 14 2.29 2.51 -1.91
CA GLU A 14 2.47 3.06 -3.25
C GLU A 14 3.91 2.88 -3.74
N ALA A 15 4.90 3.18 -2.89
CA ALA A 15 6.31 2.98 -3.24
C ALA A 15 6.64 1.51 -3.52
N GLN A 16 5.96 0.57 -2.84
CA GLN A 16 6.07 -0.87 -3.10
C GLN A 16 5.39 -1.26 -4.42
N ALA A 17 4.17 -0.77 -4.68
CA ALA A 17 3.49 -1.01 -5.95
C ALA A 17 4.32 -0.51 -7.15
N ARG A 18 4.95 0.67 -7.02
CA ARG A 18 5.86 1.22 -8.05
C ARG A 18 7.14 0.39 -8.25
N ALA A 19 7.52 -0.44 -7.28
CA ALA A 19 8.67 -1.32 -7.41
C ALA A 19 8.37 -2.57 -8.24
N THR A 20 7.11 -2.85 -8.54
CA THR A 20 6.72 -3.96 -9.44
C THR A 20 6.72 -3.49 -10.88
N ALA A 21 7.01 -4.40 -11.79
CA ALA A 21 6.78 -4.14 -13.21
C ALA A 21 5.26 -4.14 -13.46
N HIS A 22 4.75 -3.13 -14.13
CA HIS A 22 3.32 -3.02 -14.44
C HIS A 22 3.11 -2.46 -15.84
N SER A 23 1.97 -2.80 -16.42
CA SER A 23 1.55 -2.38 -17.76
C SER A 23 0.19 -1.66 -17.68
N ALA A 24 -0.20 -1.03 -18.77
CA ALA A 24 -1.52 -0.43 -18.85
C ALA A 24 -2.62 -1.48 -18.65
N GLY A 25 -3.59 -1.17 -17.81
CA GLY A 25 -4.67 -2.08 -17.43
C GLY A 25 -4.33 -3.05 -16.30
N ASP A 26 -3.12 -3.01 -15.73
CA ASP A 26 -2.80 -3.82 -14.55
C ASP A 26 -3.45 -3.22 -13.29
N LEU A 27 -4.03 -4.11 -12.50
CA LEU A 27 -4.52 -3.83 -11.16
C LEU A 27 -3.49 -4.35 -10.15
N VAL A 28 -2.91 -3.46 -9.36
CA VAL A 28 -1.85 -3.80 -8.41
C VAL A 28 -2.39 -3.75 -6.99
N LEU A 29 -2.37 -4.88 -6.29
CA LEU A 29 -2.57 -4.96 -4.84
C LEU A 29 -1.21 -4.91 -4.15
N SER A 30 -0.91 -3.82 -3.50
CA SER A 30 0.26 -3.74 -2.61
C SER A 30 -0.13 -4.18 -1.23
N ALA A 31 0.61 -5.15 -0.66
CA ALA A 31 0.31 -5.72 0.64
C ALA A 31 1.60 -5.94 1.47
N ILE A 32 1.57 -5.47 2.71
CA ILE A 32 2.65 -5.64 3.69
C ILE A 32 2.09 -6.46 4.86
N ASP A 33 2.80 -7.48 5.30
CA ASP A 33 2.41 -8.28 6.47
C ASP A 33 2.35 -7.40 7.72
N ALA A 34 1.17 -7.30 8.32
CA ALA A 34 0.92 -6.56 9.56
C ALA A 34 0.94 -7.46 10.80
N GLN A 35 1.37 -8.72 10.64
CA GLN A 35 1.37 -9.77 11.64
C GLN A 35 -0.05 -10.28 12.04
N ILE A 36 -0.09 -11.44 12.66
CA ILE A 36 -1.32 -12.06 13.22
C ILE A 36 -2.42 -12.24 12.15
N GLY A 37 -2.03 -12.58 10.90
CA GLY A 37 -2.97 -12.79 9.79
C GLY A 37 -3.63 -11.51 9.28
N GLN A 38 -3.04 -10.36 9.56
CA GLN A 38 -3.45 -9.07 9.02
C GLN A 38 -2.45 -8.57 7.97
N VAL A 39 -2.92 -7.73 7.06
CA VAL A 39 -2.10 -7.05 6.06
C VAL A 39 -2.45 -5.57 6.00
N TYR A 40 -1.43 -4.72 5.83
CA TYR A 40 -1.61 -3.38 5.31
C TYR A 40 -1.73 -3.48 3.81
N TRP A 41 -2.74 -2.86 3.22
CA TRP A 41 -2.99 -3.00 1.79
C TRP A 41 -3.58 -1.76 1.15
N ALA A 42 -3.35 -1.63 -0.15
CA ALA A 42 -4.03 -0.66 -1.02
C ALA A 42 -4.05 -1.17 -2.47
N TRP A 43 -5.08 -0.80 -3.22
CA TRP A 43 -5.20 -1.07 -4.64
C TRP A 43 -4.80 0.12 -5.49
N PHE A 44 -4.13 -0.18 -6.59
CA PHE A 44 -3.67 0.79 -7.58
C PHE A 44 -4.02 0.34 -8.99
N ALA A 45 -4.40 1.29 -9.85
CA ALA A 45 -4.56 1.08 -11.28
C ALA A 45 -3.33 1.58 -12.03
N SER A 46 -2.86 0.83 -13.01
CA SER A 46 -1.76 1.23 -13.88
C SER A 46 -2.23 1.64 -15.26
N ASP A 47 -1.72 2.75 -15.78
CA ASP A 47 -1.81 3.12 -17.18
C ASP A 47 -0.55 2.76 -17.98
N GLY A 48 0.39 2.03 -17.35
CA GLY A 48 1.68 1.63 -17.92
C GLY A 48 2.83 2.55 -17.56
N THR A 49 2.56 3.77 -17.13
CA THR A 49 3.55 4.77 -16.71
C THR A 49 3.32 5.18 -15.27
N MET A 50 2.06 5.42 -14.93
CA MET A 50 1.63 5.92 -13.63
C MET A 50 0.80 4.89 -12.88
N LEU A 51 0.91 4.92 -11.54
CA LEU A 51 0.00 4.22 -10.65
C LEU A 51 -0.94 5.21 -9.99
N ARG A 52 -2.24 4.97 -10.13
CA ARG A 52 -3.28 5.77 -9.50
C ARG A 52 -3.90 4.97 -8.34
N PRO A 53 -3.99 5.51 -7.14
CA PRO A 53 -4.65 4.83 -6.03
C PRO A 53 -6.15 4.66 -6.33
N LEU A 54 -6.68 3.47 -6.06
CA LEU A 54 -8.10 3.14 -6.15
C LEU A 54 -8.74 3.05 -4.76
N THR A 55 -7.92 2.78 -3.74
CA THR A 55 -8.37 2.73 -2.35
C THR A 55 -7.43 3.54 -1.46
N GLU A 56 -7.95 4.01 -0.35
CA GLU A 56 -7.11 4.47 0.74
C GLU A 56 -6.35 3.28 1.35
N PRO A 57 -5.12 3.50 1.89
CA PRO A 57 -4.42 2.49 2.65
C PRO A 57 -5.26 1.99 3.82
N ALA A 58 -5.36 0.67 3.96
CA ALA A 58 -6.14 0.02 5.00
C ALA A 58 -5.34 -1.09 5.68
N VAL A 59 -5.81 -1.53 6.85
CA VAL A 59 -5.35 -2.74 7.52
C VAL A 59 -6.57 -3.61 7.83
N SER A 60 -6.48 -4.89 7.51
CA SER A 60 -7.54 -5.87 7.81
C SER A 60 -6.95 -7.27 7.93
N LYS A 61 -7.76 -8.21 8.43
CA LYS A 61 -7.47 -9.63 8.20
C LYS A 61 -7.53 -9.91 6.71
N VAL A 62 -6.75 -10.87 6.27
CA VAL A 62 -6.72 -11.26 4.85
C VAL A 62 -8.09 -11.71 4.36
N ALA A 63 -8.84 -12.44 5.19
CA ALA A 63 -10.20 -12.88 4.87
C ALA A 63 -11.20 -11.73 4.63
N ASP A 64 -10.94 -10.55 5.22
CA ASP A 64 -11.79 -9.35 5.12
C ASP A 64 -11.31 -8.39 4.02
N LEU A 65 -10.31 -8.80 3.23
CA LEU A 65 -9.76 -7.98 2.16
C LEU A 65 -10.81 -7.79 1.05
N THR A 66 -11.10 -6.53 0.72
CA THR A 66 -12.06 -6.17 -0.31
C THR A 66 -11.40 -5.73 -1.61
N GLY A 67 -12.05 -6.01 -2.72
CA GLY A 67 -11.64 -5.47 -4.03
C GLY A 67 -11.91 -3.97 -4.13
N PRO A 68 -11.28 -3.30 -5.10
CA PRO A 68 -11.61 -1.91 -5.40
C PRO A 68 -13.03 -1.81 -5.96
N SER A 69 -13.64 -0.64 -5.79
CA SER A 69 -14.98 -0.33 -6.27
C SER A 69 -15.10 1.15 -6.60
N GLY A 70 -16.14 1.52 -7.35
CA GLY A 70 -16.45 2.89 -7.72
C GLY A 70 -16.11 3.23 -9.17
N GLU A 71 -16.55 4.41 -9.60
CA GLU A 71 -16.51 4.84 -11.01
C GLU A 71 -15.12 4.68 -11.64
N ALA A 72 -14.08 4.96 -10.89
CA ALA A 72 -12.70 4.89 -11.38
C ALA A 72 -12.25 3.46 -11.68
N PHE A 73 -12.75 2.48 -10.94
CA PHE A 73 -12.52 1.07 -11.18
C PHE A 73 -13.44 0.51 -12.25
N ASP A 74 -14.72 0.88 -12.20
CA ASP A 74 -15.74 0.40 -13.12
C ASP A 74 -15.48 0.83 -14.58
N ALA A 75 -14.78 1.97 -14.76
CA ALA A 75 -14.35 2.46 -16.06
C ALA A 75 -13.05 1.82 -16.59
N MET A 76 -12.41 0.96 -15.80
CA MET A 76 -11.12 0.36 -16.11
C MET A 76 -11.27 -1.01 -16.77
N GLU A 77 -10.55 -1.22 -17.87
CA GLU A 77 -10.33 -2.57 -18.40
C GLU A 77 -9.17 -3.22 -17.66
N VAL A 78 -9.48 -4.25 -16.85
CA VAL A 78 -8.48 -4.96 -16.06
C VAL A 78 -7.89 -6.10 -16.89
N ASN A 79 -6.61 -5.99 -17.22
CA ASN A 79 -5.87 -7.01 -17.96
C ASN A 79 -5.25 -8.06 -17.03
N ASN A 80 -4.62 -7.61 -15.95
CA ASN A 80 -3.97 -8.47 -14.99
C ASN A 80 -4.20 -8.00 -13.56
N VAL A 81 -4.13 -8.94 -12.62
CA VAL A 81 -4.08 -8.66 -11.19
C VAL A 81 -2.71 -9.06 -10.65
N VAL A 82 -1.96 -8.09 -10.15
CA VAL A 82 -0.62 -8.25 -9.59
C VAL A 82 -0.67 -8.05 -8.09
N ILE A 83 -0.08 -8.96 -7.31
CA ILE A 83 0.11 -8.77 -5.88
C ILE A 83 1.58 -8.49 -5.60
N ALA A 84 1.86 -7.45 -4.83
CA ALA A 84 3.19 -7.00 -4.46
C ALA A 84 3.40 -6.97 -2.95
N GLY A 85 4.55 -7.46 -2.49
CA GLY A 85 5.00 -7.38 -1.10
C GLY A 85 4.85 -8.66 -0.29
N ASP A 86 5.37 -8.65 0.93
CA ASP A 86 5.44 -9.82 1.81
C ASP A 86 4.09 -10.31 2.35
N GLY A 87 3.05 -9.46 2.27
CA GLY A 87 1.67 -9.89 2.51
C GLY A 87 1.08 -10.77 1.39
N ALA A 88 1.75 -10.90 0.24
CA ALA A 88 1.25 -11.62 -0.92
C ALA A 88 1.02 -13.12 -0.66
N GLU A 89 1.92 -13.77 0.09
CA GLU A 89 1.80 -15.19 0.42
C GLU A 89 0.59 -15.48 1.29
N LEU A 90 0.28 -14.60 2.26
CA LEU A 90 -0.90 -14.72 3.09
C LEU A 90 -2.17 -14.60 2.25
N ILE A 91 -2.20 -13.64 1.31
CA ILE A 91 -3.35 -13.38 0.44
C ILE A 91 -3.59 -14.56 -0.50
N THR A 92 -2.55 -15.08 -1.15
CA THR A 92 -2.69 -16.19 -2.09
C THR A 92 -3.07 -17.50 -1.40
N THR A 93 -2.66 -17.69 -0.16
CA THR A 93 -3.04 -18.86 0.65
C THR A 93 -4.51 -18.80 1.05
N GLU A 94 -4.98 -17.67 1.54
CA GLU A 94 -6.37 -17.48 1.99
C GLU A 94 -7.35 -17.48 0.81
N HIS A 95 -6.96 -16.85 -0.30
CA HIS A 95 -7.75 -16.73 -1.52
C HIS A 95 -7.27 -17.67 -2.62
N SER A 96 -7.03 -18.94 -2.29
CA SER A 96 -6.53 -19.95 -3.22
C SER A 96 -7.50 -20.26 -4.40
N ASP A 97 -8.76 -19.86 -4.29
CA ASP A 97 -9.77 -19.92 -5.35
C ASP A 97 -9.64 -18.82 -6.41
N LYS A 98 -8.87 -17.76 -6.11
CA LYS A 98 -8.65 -16.64 -7.01
C LYS A 98 -7.39 -16.82 -7.84
N THR A 99 -7.45 -16.39 -9.09
CA THR A 99 -6.30 -16.38 -9.98
C THR A 99 -5.69 -14.99 -10.03
N PHE A 100 -4.41 -14.92 -9.65
CA PHE A 100 -3.60 -13.72 -9.79
C PHE A 100 -2.65 -13.89 -10.96
N SER A 101 -2.51 -12.86 -11.79
CA SER A 101 -1.66 -12.95 -12.99
C SER A 101 -0.17 -12.99 -12.62
N ARG A 102 0.19 -12.32 -11.51
CA ARG A 102 1.56 -12.30 -11.01
C ARG A 102 1.59 -12.04 -9.49
N VAL A 103 2.53 -12.68 -8.82
CA VAL A 103 2.76 -12.56 -7.38
C VAL A 103 4.23 -12.22 -7.16
N GLU A 104 4.52 -11.08 -6.53
CA GLU A 104 5.86 -10.55 -6.29
C GLU A 104 6.10 -10.34 -4.77
N PRO A 105 6.32 -11.41 -3.99
CA PRO A 105 6.47 -11.31 -2.54
C PRO A 105 7.75 -10.56 -2.12
N GLU A 106 8.74 -10.49 -3.01
CA GLU A 106 10.00 -9.77 -2.77
C GLU A 106 9.93 -8.27 -3.09
N ALA A 107 8.80 -7.79 -3.60
CA ALA A 107 8.62 -6.36 -3.81
C ALA A 107 8.73 -5.60 -2.48
N ARG A 108 9.54 -4.55 -2.45
CA ARG A 108 9.75 -3.72 -1.25
C ARG A 108 9.57 -2.26 -1.61
N PRO A 109 9.12 -1.43 -0.66
CA PRO A 109 9.06 0.00 -0.86
C PRO A 109 10.44 0.55 -1.26
N ARG A 110 10.48 1.23 -2.40
CA ARG A 110 11.71 1.89 -2.91
C ARG A 110 11.51 3.40 -2.92
N PRO A 111 12.04 4.13 -1.94
CA PRO A 111 11.91 5.59 -1.88
C PRO A 111 12.41 6.31 -3.14
N SER A 112 13.43 5.75 -3.81
CA SER A 112 13.96 6.30 -5.07
C SER A 112 12.92 6.31 -6.19
N LEU A 113 12.05 5.29 -6.28
CA LEU A 113 11.00 5.25 -7.31
C LEU A 113 9.87 6.23 -6.99
N ALA A 114 9.54 6.40 -5.71
CA ALA A 114 8.59 7.44 -5.28
C ALA A 114 9.16 8.84 -5.59
N ALA A 115 10.46 9.07 -5.33
CA ALA A 115 11.10 10.34 -5.64
C ALA A 115 11.17 10.64 -7.14
N LEU A 116 11.45 9.64 -7.99
CA LEU A 116 11.45 9.83 -9.44
C LEU A 116 10.07 10.24 -9.95
N HIS A 117 9.00 9.63 -9.43
CA HIS A 117 7.65 10.02 -9.80
C HIS A 117 7.34 11.49 -9.51
N LEU A 118 7.82 12.01 -8.38
CA LEU A 118 7.64 13.42 -8.02
C LEU A 118 8.39 14.38 -8.95
N LEU A 119 9.49 13.92 -9.56
CA LEU A 119 10.20 14.70 -10.58
C LEU A 119 9.44 14.73 -11.91
N ASP A 120 8.75 13.63 -12.25
CA ASP A 120 7.98 13.51 -13.49
C ASP A 120 6.63 14.25 -13.42
N VAL A 121 6.05 14.32 -12.23
CA VAL A 121 4.77 15.01 -11.96
C VAL A 121 4.96 15.94 -10.76
N PRO A 122 5.63 17.08 -10.96
CA PRO A 122 5.83 18.03 -9.87
C PRO A 122 4.48 18.62 -9.45
N ASP A 123 4.10 18.31 -8.22
CA ASP A 123 2.91 18.86 -7.55
C ASP A 123 3.35 19.50 -6.24
N ASP A 124 3.49 20.80 -6.25
CA ASP A 124 3.92 21.58 -5.08
C ASP A 124 2.93 21.44 -3.91
N SER A 125 1.68 21.01 -4.15
CA SER A 125 0.70 20.78 -3.10
C SER A 125 1.06 19.58 -2.21
N LEU A 126 1.90 18.66 -2.68
CA LEU A 126 2.42 17.53 -1.91
C LEU A 126 3.57 17.92 -0.98
N LEU A 127 4.11 19.11 -1.14
CA LEU A 127 5.22 19.57 -0.33
C LEU A 127 4.74 20.10 1.03
N THR A 128 5.44 19.71 2.09
CA THR A 128 5.19 20.17 3.45
C THR A 128 6.48 20.55 4.15
N GLN A 129 6.39 21.36 5.19
CA GLN A 129 7.54 21.69 6.03
C GLN A 129 7.83 20.54 6.99
N ALA A 130 9.10 20.27 7.28
CA ALA A 130 9.54 19.14 8.09
C ALA A 130 8.86 19.07 9.47
N HIS A 131 8.60 20.22 10.09
CA HIS A 131 7.97 20.28 11.42
C HIS A 131 6.45 20.07 11.42
N LEU A 132 5.81 20.08 10.23
CA LEU A 132 4.38 19.80 10.04
C LEU A 132 4.14 18.35 9.58
N LEU A 133 5.22 17.61 9.29
CA LEU A 133 5.10 16.24 8.82
C LEU A 133 4.75 15.32 9.98
N GLU A 134 3.59 14.66 9.87
CA GLU A 134 3.17 13.61 10.79
C GLU A 134 3.06 12.27 10.05
N PRO A 135 3.54 11.15 10.63
CA PRO A 135 3.34 9.84 10.07
C PRO A 135 1.85 9.51 10.00
N ARG A 136 1.39 9.02 8.85
CA ARG A 136 0.02 8.54 8.70
C ARG A 136 -0.06 7.09 9.16
N TYR A 137 -0.58 6.87 10.35
CA TYR A 137 -0.84 5.53 10.87
C TYR A 137 -2.19 5.02 10.36
N VAL A 138 -2.17 3.92 9.61
CA VAL A 138 -3.38 3.25 9.12
C VAL A 138 -4.06 2.49 10.26
N GLN A 139 -3.28 1.91 11.17
CA GLN A 139 -3.77 1.21 12.34
C GLN A 139 -3.93 2.20 13.49
N GLN A 140 -5.18 2.51 13.84
CA GLN A 140 -5.50 3.44 14.93
C GLN A 140 -5.55 2.75 16.30
N ASP A 141 -5.85 1.45 16.36
CA ASP A 141 -5.91 0.69 17.61
C ASP A 141 -4.95 -0.51 17.54
N ILE A 142 -3.84 -0.38 18.24
CA ILE A 142 -2.78 -1.41 18.27
C ILE A 142 -3.14 -2.55 19.24
N GLY A 143 -4.26 -2.45 19.96
CA GLY A 143 -4.71 -3.49 20.89
C GLY A 143 -3.75 -3.75 22.07
N TRP A 144 -2.84 -2.82 22.34
CA TRP A 144 -1.94 -2.91 23.49
C TRP A 144 -2.73 -2.77 24.79
N LYS A 145 -3.01 -3.89 25.44
CA LYS A 145 -3.50 -3.87 26.83
C LYS A 145 -2.33 -3.49 27.74
N LYS A 146 -2.54 -2.51 28.62
CA LYS A 146 -1.58 -2.18 29.65
C LYS A 146 -1.30 -3.45 30.47
N LEU A 147 -0.08 -3.62 31.01
CA LEU A 147 0.29 -4.78 31.81
C LEU A 147 -0.69 -5.06 32.96
N SER A 148 -1.32 -4.00 33.50
CA SER A 148 -2.37 -4.10 34.52
C SER A 148 -3.69 -4.71 34.02
N GLU A 149 -3.91 -4.75 32.70
CA GLU A 149 -5.10 -5.32 32.06
C GLU A 149 -4.87 -6.73 31.52
N GLN A 150 -3.61 -7.17 31.49
CA GLN A 150 -3.22 -8.53 31.20
C GLN A 150 -3.46 -9.34 32.47
N GLY A 151 -4.63 -9.99 32.58
CA GLY A 151 -5.01 -10.76 33.76
C GLY A 151 -3.89 -11.69 34.21
N LYS A 152 -3.67 -11.75 35.53
CA LYS A 152 -2.74 -12.69 36.17
C LYS A 152 -3.09 -14.09 35.67
N ARG A 153 -2.15 -14.73 34.97
CA ARG A 153 -2.22 -16.16 34.72
C ARG A 153 -2.10 -16.85 36.06
N HIS A 154 -3.16 -17.53 36.46
CA HIS A 154 -3.14 -18.52 37.56
C HIS A 154 -2.55 -19.82 37.05
#